data_1a4c578806ad9178830bef6006c7cc84
#
_entry.id   1a4c578806ad9178830bef6006c7cc84
#
_cell.length_a   1.000
_cell.length_b   1.000
_cell.length_c   1.000
_cell.angle_alpha   90.00
_cell.angle_beta   90.00
_cell.angle_gamma   90.00
#
_symmetry.space_group_name_H-M   'P 1'
#
loop_
_entity.id
_entity.type
_entity.pdbx_description
1 polymer ?
#
loop_
_entity_poly.entity_id
_entity_poly.type
_entity_poly.pdbx_seq_one_letter_code
_entity_poly.pdbx_strand_id
1 'polypeptide(L)'
;MSQFLVFNVGAAAFLVGFLIRDVILSRAVFAVGAAVFVYGFALGDGNFFALVWAVVFFLVNMAVIWASMRDRFTTPLSPEEQALAKEMPQFSDGDFRRLVQGCTWQTLDASLQLTEQGKPSKTLYYIVSGGATVSKNGKEIEVGDNLLIGEISFSQDVPATATVHAHEGSVLISWPSKKLKRLLKRKSLKAAFDALLSHDLADKLANDQSRGADA
;
A
#
# COMPACT_ATOMS: atom_id res chain seq x y z
N MET A 1 23.21 -25.53 33.96
CA MET A 1 23.85 -24.91 32.80
C MET A 1 24.60 -23.70 33.32
N SER A 2 25.88 -23.49 33.00
CA SER A 2 26.63 -22.34 33.56
C SER A 2 26.03 -21.02 33.04
N GLN A 3 25.92 -20.00 33.91
CA GLN A 3 25.43 -18.66 33.54
C GLN A 3 26.16 -18.11 32.29
N PHE A 4 27.46 -18.40 32.19
CA PHE A 4 28.31 -18.07 31.06
C PHE A 4 27.74 -18.61 29.72
N LEU A 5 27.23 -19.85 29.67
CA LEU A 5 26.65 -20.44 28.47
C LEU A 5 25.35 -19.73 28.06
N VAL A 6 24.47 -19.42 29.01
CA VAL A 6 23.22 -18.73 28.79
C VAL A 6 23.46 -17.36 28.17
N PHE A 7 24.39 -16.58 28.70
CA PHE A 7 24.72 -15.25 28.17
C PHE A 7 25.32 -15.32 26.76
N ASN A 8 26.19 -16.29 26.47
CA ASN A 8 26.75 -16.42 25.13
C ASN A 8 25.71 -16.84 24.10
N VAL A 9 24.78 -17.72 24.43
CA VAL A 9 23.68 -18.12 23.55
C VAL A 9 22.76 -16.93 23.27
N GLY A 10 22.39 -16.15 24.30
CA GLY A 10 21.59 -14.94 24.11
C GLY A 10 22.28 -13.90 23.22
N ALA A 11 23.56 -13.63 23.46
CA ALA A 11 24.35 -12.70 22.69
C ALA A 11 24.49 -13.16 21.20
N ALA A 12 24.73 -14.45 20.98
CA ALA A 12 24.78 -15.02 19.62
C ALA A 12 23.45 -14.85 18.88
N ALA A 13 22.31 -15.04 19.56
CA ALA A 13 21.00 -14.80 18.98
C ALA A 13 20.85 -13.34 18.52
N PHE A 14 21.30 -12.35 19.30
CA PHE A 14 21.27 -10.95 18.87
C PHE A 14 22.13 -10.69 17.63
N LEU A 15 23.35 -11.24 17.59
CA LEU A 15 24.23 -11.09 16.41
C LEU A 15 23.56 -11.66 15.15
N VAL A 16 22.97 -12.86 15.26
CA VAL A 16 22.25 -13.48 14.14
C VAL A 16 21.03 -12.62 13.73
N GLY A 17 20.29 -12.09 14.71
CA GLY A 17 19.13 -11.22 14.44
C GLY A 17 19.47 -9.98 13.61
N PHE A 18 20.66 -9.39 13.79
CA PHE A 18 21.13 -8.24 13.01
C PHE A 18 21.47 -8.58 11.56
N LEU A 19 21.81 -9.83 11.25
CA LEU A 19 22.13 -10.27 9.89
C LEU A 19 20.88 -10.61 9.06
N ILE A 20 19.73 -10.77 9.70
CA ILE A 20 18.48 -11.14 9.04
C ILE A 20 17.80 -9.89 8.47
N ARG A 21 17.53 -9.89 7.15
CA ARG A 21 16.86 -8.78 6.44
C ARG A 21 15.34 -8.75 6.65
N ASP A 22 14.72 -9.91 6.89
CA ASP A 22 13.28 -9.98 7.18
C ASP A 22 12.99 -9.46 8.58
N VAL A 23 12.10 -8.45 8.67
CA VAL A 23 11.79 -7.76 9.92
C VAL A 23 11.14 -8.70 10.93
N ILE A 24 10.25 -9.59 10.52
CA ILE A 24 9.54 -10.50 11.44
C ILE A 24 10.51 -11.54 11.96
N LEU A 25 11.30 -12.15 11.08
CA LEU A 25 12.26 -13.17 11.44
C LEU A 25 13.36 -12.60 12.38
N SER A 26 13.88 -11.41 12.06
CA SER A 26 14.88 -10.75 12.94
C SER A 26 14.31 -10.46 14.33
N ARG A 27 13.06 -9.97 14.42
CA ARG A 27 12.40 -9.72 15.70
C ARG A 27 12.11 -11.00 16.49
N ALA A 28 11.77 -12.09 15.81
CA ALA A 28 11.60 -13.40 16.44
C ALA A 28 12.91 -13.88 17.07
N VAL A 29 14.03 -13.76 16.34
CA VAL A 29 15.35 -14.13 16.87
C VAL A 29 15.76 -13.24 18.05
N PHE A 30 15.50 -11.93 17.99
CA PHE A 30 15.72 -11.02 19.14
C PHE A 30 14.86 -11.39 20.35
N ALA A 31 13.58 -11.76 20.13
CA ALA A 31 12.71 -12.18 21.23
C ALA A 31 13.21 -13.47 21.89
N VAL A 32 13.70 -14.44 21.11
CA VAL A 32 14.32 -15.66 21.63
C VAL A 32 15.56 -15.33 22.45
N GLY A 33 16.46 -14.46 21.94
CA GLY A 33 17.64 -14.01 22.67
C GLY A 33 17.28 -13.32 23.99
N ALA A 34 16.28 -12.45 23.98
CA ALA A 34 15.78 -11.79 25.18
C ALA A 34 15.18 -12.78 26.20
N ALA A 35 14.43 -13.78 25.76
CA ALA A 35 13.89 -14.83 26.63
C ALA A 35 15.02 -15.64 27.32
N VAL A 36 16.09 -15.93 26.58
CA VAL A 36 17.27 -16.58 27.15
C VAL A 36 17.90 -15.70 28.23
N PHE A 37 18.00 -14.39 28.03
CA PHE A 37 18.48 -13.46 29.06
C PHE A 37 17.54 -13.39 30.28
N VAL A 38 16.23 -13.30 30.06
CA VAL A 38 15.22 -13.32 31.15
C VAL A 38 15.41 -14.59 32.01
N TYR A 39 15.51 -15.75 31.33
CA TYR A 39 15.76 -17.03 32.05
C TYR A 39 17.06 -17.01 32.84
N GLY A 40 18.16 -16.54 32.25
CA GLY A 40 19.45 -16.45 32.89
C GLY A 40 19.47 -15.53 34.12
N PHE A 41 18.81 -14.37 34.03
CA PHE A 41 18.73 -13.43 35.17
C PHE A 41 17.72 -13.86 36.23
N ALA A 42 16.65 -14.57 35.88
CA ALA A 42 15.65 -15.05 36.84
C ALA A 42 16.16 -16.21 37.73
N LEU A 43 17.01 -17.08 37.20
CA LEU A 43 17.54 -18.24 37.89
C LEU A 43 18.90 -18.00 38.56
N GLY A 44 19.54 -16.86 38.30
CA GLY A 44 20.84 -16.50 38.88
C GLY A 44 20.72 -15.43 39.95
N ASP A 45 21.84 -15.10 40.61
CA ASP A 45 21.95 -13.91 41.48
C ASP A 45 21.97 -12.60 40.68
N GLY A 46 21.09 -12.54 39.65
CA GLY A 46 21.09 -11.53 38.61
C GLY A 46 20.66 -10.15 39.07
N ASN A 47 21.24 -9.14 38.46
CA ASN A 47 20.88 -7.76 38.69
C ASN A 47 19.41 -7.53 38.27
N PHE A 48 18.56 -7.12 39.21
CA PHE A 48 17.14 -6.81 38.99
C PHE A 48 16.93 -5.87 37.80
N PHE A 49 17.75 -4.84 37.64
CA PHE A 49 17.66 -3.92 36.49
C PHE A 49 17.91 -4.60 35.16
N ALA A 50 18.84 -5.55 35.08
CA ALA A 50 19.11 -6.33 33.88
C ALA A 50 17.92 -7.22 33.51
N LEU A 51 17.28 -7.84 34.48
CA LEU A 51 16.03 -8.59 34.28
C LEU A 51 14.90 -7.70 33.72
N VAL A 52 14.70 -6.54 34.33
CA VAL A 52 13.67 -5.58 33.86
C VAL A 52 13.90 -5.18 32.39
N TRP A 53 15.15 -4.83 32.05
CA TRP A 53 15.47 -4.46 30.67
C TRP A 53 15.31 -5.63 29.66
N ALA A 54 15.66 -6.86 30.08
CA ALA A 54 15.47 -8.04 29.25
C ALA A 54 13.97 -8.29 28.98
N VAL A 55 13.11 -8.14 29.99
CA VAL A 55 11.64 -8.24 29.85
C VAL A 55 11.10 -7.15 28.95
N VAL A 56 11.49 -5.89 29.16
CA VAL A 56 11.06 -4.76 28.31
C VAL A 56 11.46 -5.02 26.86
N PHE A 57 12.69 -5.44 26.61
CA PHE A 57 13.15 -5.73 25.25
C PHE A 57 12.37 -6.88 24.60
N PHE A 58 12.07 -7.95 25.36
CA PHE A 58 11.22 -9.04 24.89
C PHE A 58 9.82 -8.53 24.48
N LEU A 59 9.17 -7.76 25.36
CA LEU A 59 7.83 -7.21 25.12
C LEU A 59 7.79 -6.29 23.90
N VAL A 60 8.80 -5.44 23.71
CA VAL A 60 8.92 -4.57 22.54
C VAL A 60 9.01 -5.40 21.25
N ASN A 61 9.83 -6.45 21.23
CA ASN A 61 9.93 -7.30 20.04
C ASN A 61 8.63 -8.05 19.77
N MET A 62 7.94 -8.55 20.79
CA MET A 62 6.62 -9.18 20.65
C MET A 62 5.57 -8.18 20.12
N ALA A 63 5.56 -6.94 20.61
CA ALA A 63 4.66 -5.90 20.13
C ALA A 63 4.90 -5.57 18.64
N VAL A 64 6.17 -5.50 18.21
CA VAL A 64 6.52 -5.27 16.80
C VAL A 64 6.10 -6.46 15.91
N ILE A 65 6.32 -7.70 16.37
CA ILE A 65 5.85 -8.91 15.67
C ILE A 65 4.34 -8.86 15.53
N TRP A 66 3.61 -8.64 16.63
CA TRP A 66 2.15 -8.56 16.62
C TRP A 66 1.62 -7.48 15.68
N ALA A 67 2.19 -6.27 15.72
CA ALA A 67 1.82 -5.18 14.82
C ALA A 67 2.07 -5.52 13.35
N SER A 68 3.22 -6.18 13.06
CA SER A 68 3.56 -6.60 11.70
C SER A 68 2.68 -7.75 11.20
N MET A 69 2.31 -8.68 12.09
CA MET A 69 1.42 -9.79 11.77
C MET A 69 -0.02 -9.32 11.56
N ARG A 70 -0.51 -8.40 12.41
CA ARG A 70 -1.86 -7.83 12.24
C ARG A 70 -2.07 -7.25 10.84
N ASP A 71 -1.05 -6.64 10.27
CA ASP A 71 -1.08 -6.11 8.91
C ASP A 71 -1.14 -7.20 7.82
N ARG A 72 -0.70 -8.44 8.13
CA ARG A 72 -0.72 -9.59 7.21
C ARG A 72 -2.01 -10.44 7.33
N PHE A 73 -2.67 -10.43 8.49
CA PHE A 73 -3.88 -11.23 8.74
C PHE A 73 -5.19 -10.46 8.48
N THR A 74 -5.14 -9.36 7.74
CA THR A 74 -6.35 -8.72 7.24
C THR A 74 -7.09 -9.64 6.27
N THR A 75 -8.40 -9.49 6.21
CA THR A 75 -9.37 -10.25 5.40
C THR A 75 -8.80 -10.68 4.04
N PRO A 76 -8.98 -11.92 3.59
CA PRO A 76 -8.54 -12.34 2.26
C PRO A 76 -9.14 -11.40 1.21
N LEU A 77 -8.36 -11.08 0.19
CA LEU A 77 -8.83 -10.29 -0.94
C LEU A 77 -9.96 -11.03 -1.66
N SER A 78 -10.99 -10.31 -2.09
CA SER A 78 -12.04 -10.86 -2.96
C SER A 78 -11.44 -11.34 -4.30
N PRO A 79 -12.14 -12.19 -5.07
CA PRO A 79 -11.67 -12.59 -6.39
C PRO A 79 -11.40 -11.39 -7.32
N GLU A 80 -12.24 -10.35 -7.25
CA GLU A 80 -12.08 -9.12 -8.04
C GLU A 80 -10.84 -8.34 -7.59
N GLU A 81 -10.60 -8.23 -6.29
CA GLU A 81 -9.40 -7.58 -5.75
C GLU A 81 -8.13 -8.35 -6.09
N GLN A 82 -8.19 -9.70 -6.14
CA GLN A 82 -7.07 -10.54 -6.58
C GLN A 82 -6.77 -10.36 -8.07
N ALA A 83 -7.79 -10.22 -8.91
CA ALA A 83 -7.62 -9.91 -10.33
C ALA A 83 -6.94 -8.54 -10.49
N LEU A 84 -7.45 -7.52 -9.81
CA LEU A 84 -6.88 -6.17 -9.85
C LEU A 84 -5.43 -6.13 -9.32
N ALA A 85 -5.08 -6.94 -8.33
CA ALA A 85 -3.71 -7.02 -7.81
C ALA A 85 -2.71 -7.49 -8.86
N LYS A 86 -3.12 -8.33 -9.80
CA LYS A 86 -2.28 -8.80 -10.91
C LYS A 86 -1.99 -7.70 -11.94
N GLU A 87 -2.96 -6.79 -12.13
CA GLU A 87 -2.81 -5.62 -13.00
C GLU A 87 -1.97 -4.49 -12.36
N MET A 88 -1.73 -4.59 -11.05
CA MET A 88 -0.96 -3.61 -10.27
C MET A 88 0.28 -4.22 -9.60
N PRO A 89 1.23 -4.80 -10.35
CA PRO A 89 2.37 -5.56 -9.80
C PRO A 89 3.36 -4.70 -9.01
N GLN A 90 3.31 -3.37 -9.15
CA GLN A 90 4.16 -2.42 -8.42
C GLN A 90 3.83 -2.34 -6.92
N PHE A 91 2.66 -2.83 -6.49
CA PHE A 91 2.28 -2.84 -5.08
C PHE A 91 2.67 -4.17 -4.43
N SER A 92 3.25 -4.10 -3.23
CA SER A 92 3.33 -5.28 -2.36
C SER A 92 1.93 -5.69 -1.89
N ASP A 93 1.73 -6.97 -1.55
CA ASP A 93 0.43 -7.46 -1.04
C ASP A 93 -0.13 -6.61 0.10
N GLY A 94 0.74 -6.19 1.02
CA GLY A 94 0.34 -5.36 2.17
C GLY A 94 -0.07 -3.94 1.78
N ASP A 95 0.62 -3.34 0.81
CA ASP A 95 0.30 -1.98 0.33
C ASP A 95 -0.93 -1.99 -0.57
N PHE A 96 -1.08 -3.01 -1.44
CA PHE A 96 -2.28 -3.20 -2.25
C PHE A 96 -3.53 -3.36 -1.38
N ARG A 97 -3.49 -4.23 -0.34
CA ARG A 97 -4.61 -4.39 0.61
C ARG A 97 -5.02 -3.06 1.25
N ARG A 98 -4.06 -2.23 1.65
CA ARG A 98 -4.36 -0.91 2.22
C ARG A 98 -4.97 0.03 1.20
N LEU A 99 -4.52 -0.03 -0.04
CA LEU A 99 -5.05 0.77 -1.12
C LEU A 99 -6.53 0.44 -1.36
N VAL A 100 -6.88 -0.86 -1.49
CA VAL A 100 -8.26 -1.30 -1.74
C VAL A 100 -9.17 -1.16 -0.51
N GLN A 101 -8.68 -1.34 0.71
CA GLN A 101 -9.45 -1.02 1.93
C GLN A 101 -9.78 0.49 2.04
N GLY A 102 -9.01 1.32 1.35
CA GLY A 102 -9.20 2.77 1.28
C GLY A 102 -10.20 3.23 0.24
N CYS A 103 -10.59 2.40 -0.71
CA CYS A 103 -11.44 2.73 -1.84
C CYS A 103 -12.91 2.35 -1.63
N THR A 104 -13.73 2.77 -2.58
CA THR A 104 -15.13 2.31 -2.75
C THR A 104 -15.22 1.66 -4.13
N TRP A 105 -15.75 0.43 -4.17
CA TRP A 105 -16.07 -0.29 -5.39
C TRP A 105 -17.50 0.04 -5.81
N GLN A 106 -17.71 0.24 -7.11
CA GLN A 106 -19.01 0.55 -7.67
C GLN A 106 -19.12 0.01 -9.09
N THR A 107 -20.17 -0.76 -9.35
CA THR A 107 -20.63 -1.04 -10.72
C THR A 107 -21.69 -0.01 -11.06
N LEU A 108 -21.60 0.58 -12.24
CA LEU A 108 -22.50 1.66 -12.66
C LEU A 108 -23.75 1.11 -13.32
N ASP A 109 -24.91 1.43 -12.77
CA ASP A 109 -26.21 1.11 -13.35
C ASP A 109 -26.63 2.11 -14.46
N ALA A 110 -25.92 3.24 -14.56
CA ALA A 110 -26.11 4.26 -15.57
C ALA A 110 -24.80 5.05 -15.75
N SER A 111 -24.67 5.77 -16.87
CA SER A 111 -23.51 6.65 -17.10
C SER A 111 -23.34 7.66 -15.97
N LEU A 112 -22.08 7.82 -15.49
CA LEU A 112 -21.74 8.68 -14.35
C LEU A 112 -20.65 9.70 -14.72
N GLN A 113 -20.91 10.97 -14.46
CA GLN A 113 -19.87 12.01 -14.58
C GLN A 113 -18.88 11.91 -13.42
N LEU A 114 -17.62 11.60 -13.73
CA LEU A 114 -16.54 11.44 -12.74
C LEU A 114 -15.83 12.76 -12.45
N THR A 115 -15.55 13.55 -13.51
CA THR A 115 -14.90 14.86 -13.43
C THR A 115 -15.59 15.85 -14.34
N GLU A 116 -15.38 17.15 -14.08
CA GLU A 116 -15.85 18.25 -14.93
C GLU A 116 -14.71 19.20 -15.19
N GLN A 117 -14.44 19.49 -16.46
CA GLN A 117 -13.34 20.38 -16.88
C GLN A 117 -13.43 21.73 -16.17
N GLY A 118 -12.31 22.17 -15.60
CA GLY A 118 -12.22 23.45 -14.88
C GLY A 118 -12.73 23.43 -13.44
N LYS A 119 -13.33 22.31 -12.97
CA LYS A 119 -13.78 22.19 -11.58
C LYS A 119 -12.81 21.33 -10.74
N PRO A 120 -12.68 21.60 -9.42
CA PRO A 120 -11.84 20.79 -8.53
C PRO A 120 -12.37 19.36 -8.43
N SER A 121 -11.50 18.36 -8.66
CA SER A 121 -11.81 16.97 -8.39
C SER A 121 -11.36 16.61 -6.97
N LYS A 122 -12.28 16.10 -6.15
CA LYS A 122 -12.01 15.66 -4.76
C LYS A 122 -11.82 14.15 -4.64
N THR A 123 -11.95 13.44 -5.76
CA THR A 123 -11.90 11.98 -5.82
C THR A 123 -11.00 11.57 -6.98
N LEU A 124 -10.18 10.55 -6.74
CA LEU A 124 -9.44 9.85 -7.77
C LEU A 124 -10.22 8.57 -8.11
N TYR A 125 -10.38 8.29 -9.37
CA TYR A 125 -11.06 7.10 -9.87
C TYR A 125 -10.08 6.22 -10.64
N TYR A 126 -10.36 4.92 -10.66
CA TYR A 126 -9.72 3.96 -11.55
C TYR A 126 -10.81 3.10 -12.19
N ILE A 127 -10.79 3.02 -13.50
CA ILE A 127 -11.72 2.19 -14.27
C ILE A 127 -11.13 0.78 -14.29
N VAL A 128 -11.77 -0.16 -13.60
CA VAL A 128 -11.35 -1.58 -13.53
C VAL A 128 -11.78 -2.33 -14.78
N SER A 129 -13.00 -2.06 -15.26
CA SER A 129 -13.51 -2.63 -16.50
C SER A 129 -14.58 -1.72 -17.11
N GLY A 130 -14.80 -1.83 -18.42
CA GLY A 130 -15.72 -0.99 -19.16
C GLY A 130 -14.99 0.14 -19.87
N GLY A 131 -15.45 1.39 -19.73
CA GLY A 131 -14.84 2.52 -20.40
C GLY A 131 -15.45 3.85 -20.00
N ALA A 132 -14.95 4.91 -20.61
CA ALA A 132 -15.45 6.27 -20.41
C ALA A 132 -15.27 7.13 -21.65
N THR A 133 -16.12 8.15 -21.78
CA THR A 133 -15.95 9.24 -22.73
C THR A 133 -15.26 10.41 -22.06
N VAL A 134 -14.12 10.83 -22.59
CA VAL A 134 -13.35 12.00 -22.14
C VAL A 134 -13.62 13.16 -23.10
N SER A 135 -14.21 14.23 -22.60
CA SER A 135 -14.44 15.46 -23.34
C SER A 135 -13.48 16.55 -22.87
N LYS A 136 -12.68 17.09 -23.82
CA LYS A 136 -11.72 18.14 -23.57
C LYS A 136 -11.74 19.16 -24.66
N ASN A 137 -12.06 20.43 -24.35
CA ASN A 137 -12.12 21.53 -25.31
C ASN A 137 -13.00 21.23 -26.53
N GLY A 138 -14.12 20.55 -26.31
CA GLY A 138 -15.08 20.19 -27.37
C GLY A 138 -14.70 18.97 -28.22
N LYS A 139 -13.56 18.32 -27.93
CA LYS A 139 -13.21 17.03 -28.54
C LYS A 139 -13.58 15.90 -27.58
N GLU A 140 -14.19 14.85 -28.10
CA GLU A 140 -14.56 13.66 -27.38
C GLU A 140 -13.67 12.48 -27.79
N ILE A 141 -13.24 11.70 -26.81
CA ILE A 141 -12.37 10.55 -27.01
C ILE A 141 -12.90 9.42 -26.12
N GLU A 142 -13.09 8.26 -26.72
CA GLU A 142 -13.40 7.03 -26.01
C GLU A 142 -12.12 6.44 -25.40
N VAL A 143 -12.20 6.05 -24.12
CA VAL A 143 -11.13 5.39 -23.41
C VAL A 143 -11.64 4.09 -22.78
N GLY A 144 -10.80 3.08 -22.73
CA GLY A 144 -11.12 1.77 -22.16
C GLY A 144 -10.95 1.73 -20.65
N ASP A 145 -10.59 0.55 -20.20
CA ASP A 145 -10.31 0.24 -18.78
C ASP A 145 -8.83 0.40 -18.40
N ASN A 146 -8.53 0.04 -17.17
CA ASN A 146 -7.18 0.05 -16.59
C ASN A 146 -6.51 1.44 -16.59
N LEU A 147 -7.29 2.49 -16.35
CA LEU A 147 -6.75 3.85 -16.31
C LEU A 147 -7.29 4.69 -15.14
N LEU A 148 -6.47 5.64 -14.71
CA LEU A 148 -6.80 6.61 -13.68
C LEU A 148 -7.55 7.82 -14.27
N ILE A 149 -8.53 8.32 -13.53
CA ILE A 149 -9.27 9.55 -13.86
C ILE A 149 -9.15 10.53 -12.70
N GLY A 150 -8.74 11.77 -13.02
CA GLY A 150 -8.55 12.84 -12.04
C GLY A 150 -7.14 12.85 -11.41
N GLU A 151 -6.20 12.12 -11.97
CA GLU A 151 -4.81 11.98 -11.51
C GLU A 151 -4.05 13.31 -11.55
N ILE A 152 -4.29 14.15 -12.57
CA ILE A 152 -3.67 15.48 -12.68
C ILE A 152 -4.15 16.37 -11.54
N SER A 153 -5.46 16.41 -11.30
CA SER A 153 -6.04 17.16 -10.18
C SER A 153 -5.50 16.67 -8.84
N PHE A 154 -5.35 15.35 -8.68
CA PHE A 154 -4.87 14.74 -7.46
C PHE A 154 -3.40 15.06 -7.19
N SER A 155 -2.54 14.96 -8.22
CA SER A 155 -1.09 15.12 -8.09
C SER A 155 -0.66 16.58 -8.00
N GLN A 156 -1.30 17.47 -8.77
CA GLN A 156 -0.91 18.87 -8.89
C GLN A 156 -1.81 19.84 -8.12
N ASP A 157 -2.91 19.36 -7.54
CA ASP A 157 -3.90 20.17 -6.82
C ASP A 157 -4.54 21.27 -7.70
N VAL A 158 -4.72 20.97 -8.99
CA VAL A 158 -5.34 21.85 -10.00
C VAL A 158 -6.75 21.37 -10.36
N PRO A 159 -7.61 22.21 -10.98
CA PRO A 159 -8.88 21.77 -11.52
C PRO A 159 -8.73 20.65 -12.56
N ALA A 160 -9.80 19.85 -12.74
CA ALA A 160 -9.83 18.78 -13.74
C ALA A 160 -9.58 19.33 -15.15
N THR A 161 -8.75 18.66 -15.92
CA THR A 161 -8.35 19.06 -17.27
C THR A 161 -9.33 18.64 -18.35
N ALA A 162 -10.26 17.74 -18.01
CA ALA A 162 -11.30 17.24 -18.90
C ALA A 162 -12.57 16.88 -18.11
N THR A 163 -13.70 16.85 -18.82
CA THR A 163 -14.93 16.22 -18.33
C THR A 163 -14.91 14.76 -18.72
N VAL A 164 -15.18 13.87 -17.77
CA VAL A 164 -15.15 12.41 -17.99
C VAL A 164 -16.47 11.81 -17.54
N HIS A 165 -17.11 11.03 -18.43
CA HIS A 165 -18.30 10.25 -18.17
C HIS A 165 -17.97 8.77 -18.29
N ALA A 166 -18.02 8.03 -17.18
CA ALA A 166 -17.93 6.58 -17.23
C ALA A 166 -19.23 5.98 -17.77
N HIS A 167 -19.09 4.91 -18.53
CA HIS A 167 -20.24 4.25 -19.18
C HIS A 167 -21.00 3.39 -18.18
N GLU A 168 -22.29 3.17 -18.47
CA GLU A 168 -23.11 2.16 -17.82
C GLU A 168 -22.41 0.80 -17.90
N GLY A 169 -22.53 -0.02 -16.84
CA GLY A 169 -21.88 -1.32 -16.74
C GLY A 169 -20.39 -1.27 -16.36
N SER A 170 -19.75 -0.09 -16.35
CA SER A 170 -18.35 0.03 -15.93
C SER A 170 -18.19 -0.25 -14.45
N VAL A 171 -17.08 -0.90 -14.08
CA VAL A 171 -16.66 -1.13 -12.71
C VAL A 171 -15.58 -0.13 -12.34
N LEU A 172 -15.83 0.64 -11.30
CA LEU A 172 -14.95 1.68 -10.81
C LEU A 172 -14.48 1.41 -9.39
N ILE A 173 -13.28 1.83 -9.10
CA ILE A 173 -12.82 2.08 -7.73
C ILE A 173 -12.52 3.55 -7.56
N SER A 174 -12.85 4.08 -6.40
CA SER A 174 -12.70 5.50 -6.11
C SER A 174 -12.07 5.74 -4.74
N TRP A 175 -11.20 6.74 -4.67
CA TRP A 175 -10.57 7.19 -3.42
C TRP A 175 -10.86 8.66 -3.21
N PRO A 176 -11.47 9.05 -2.08
CA PRO A 176 -11.48 10.44 -1.67
C PRO A 176 -10.04 10.96 -1.52
N SER A 177 -9.69 12.05 -2.21
CA SER A 177 -8.31 12.57 -2.29
C SER A 177 -7.67 12.78 -0.92
N LYS A 178 -8.45 13.26 0.08
CA LYS A 178 -7.97 13.44 1.46
C LYS A 178 -7.59 12.10 2.13
N LYS A 179 -8.34 11.03 1.87
CA LYS A 179 -8.09 9.70 2.42
C LYS A 179 -6.85 9.09 1.77
N LEU A 180 -6.76 9.17 0.45
CA LEU A 180 -5.62 8.67 -0.31
C LEU A 180 -4.33 9.41 0.07
N LYS A 181 -4.33 10.75 0.15
CA LYS A 181 -3.18 11.54 0.62
C LYS A 181 -2.69 11.12 2.02
N ARG A 182 -3.59 10.64 2.91
CA ARG A 182 -3.19 10.08 4.23
C ARG A 182 -2.53 8.71 4.10
N LEU A 183 -3.06 7.84 3.26
CA LEU A 183 -2.48 6.52 2.99
C LEU A 183 -1.06 6.65 2.40
N LEU A 184 -0.89 7.59 1.47
CA LEU A 184 0.39 7.87 0.79
C LEU A 184 1.46 8.53 1.68
N LYS A 185 1.20 8.76 2.98
CA LYS A 185 2.25 9.11 3.95
C LYS A 185 3.22 7.95 4.20
N ARG A 186 2.83 6.70 3.91
CA ARG A 186 3.74 5.54 3.94
C ARG A 186 4.63 5.55 2.70
N LYS A 187 5.94 5.53 2.92
CA LYS A 187 6.94 5.64 1.83
C LYS A 187 6.80 4.52 0.79
N SER A 188 6.56 3.26 1.22
CA SER A 188 6.40 2.12 0.31
C SER A 188 5.17 2.28 -0.59
N LEU A 189 4.02 2.58 0.01
CA LEU A 189 2.76 2.78 -0.72
C LEU A 189 2.85 3.99 -1.65
N LYS A 190 3.49 5.08 -1.21
CA LYS A 190 3.71 6.27 -2.05
C LYS A 190 4.54 5.92 -3.28
N ALA A 191 5.68 5.23 -3.10
CA ALA A 191 6.56 4.87 -4.22
C ALA A 191 5.84 3.97 -5.25
N ALA A 192 5.08 2.98 -4.79
CA ALA A 192 4.28 2.12 -5.67
C ALA A 192 3.17 2.91 -6.40
N PHE A 193 2.53 3.84 -5.70
CA PHE A 193 1.50 4.70 -6.28
C PHE A 193 2.06 5.71 -7.30
N ASP A 194 3.22 6.30 -7.02
CA ASP A 194 3.91 7.19 -7.95
C ASP A 194 4.33 6.41 -9.23
N ALA A 195 4.72 5.14 -9.11
CA ALA A 195 4.99 4.27 -10.25
C ALA A 195 3.72 3.99 -11.08
N LEU A 196 2.57 3.73 -10.43
CA LEU A 196 1.28 3.58 -11.11
C LEU A 196 0.91 4.84 -11.91
N LEU A 197 1.02 6.02 -11.27
CA LEU A 197 0.75 7.30 -11.94
C LEU A 197 1.65 7.53 -13.15
N SER A 198 2.94 7.20 -13.02
CA SER A 198 3.91 7.39 -14.11
C SER A 198 3.59 6.48 -15.30
N HIS A 199 3.18 5.23 -15.04
CA HIS A 199 2.78 4.28 -16.07
C HIS A 199 1.51 4.75 -16.80
N ASP A 200 0.46 5.11 -16.05
CA ASP A 200 -0.79 5.61 -16.60
C ASP A 200 -0.60 6.86 -17.46
N LEU A 201 0.26 7.80 -17.03
CA LEU A 201 0.57 9.00 -17.83
C LEU A 201 1.35 8.67 -19.11
N ALA A 202 2.30 7.72 -19.04
CA ALA A 202 3.06 7.28 -20.21
C ALA A 202 2.15 6.62 -21.24
N ASP A 203 1.22 5.77 -20.82
CA ASP A 203 0.25 5.10 -21.70
C ASP A 203 -0.69 6.11 -22.38
N LYS A 204 -1.19 7.11 -21.62
CA LYS A 204 -2.01 8.18 -22.17
C LYS A 204 -1.28 8.99 -23.23
N LEU A 205 0.01 9.33 -23.00
CA LEU A 205 0.83 10.05 -23.96
C LEU A 205 1.10 9.23 -25.23
N ALA A 206 1.41 7.94 -25.08
CA ALA A 206 1.61 7.05 -26.22
C ALA A 206 0.35 6.93 -27.10
N ASN A 207 -0.81 6.79 -26.47
CA ASN A 207 -2.10 6.71 -27.14
C ASN A 207 -2.51 8.04 -27.82
N ASP A 208 -2.14 9.19 -27.25
CA ASP A 208 -2.42 10.50 -27.84
C ASP A 208 -1.56 10.76 -29.09
N GLN A 209 -0.28 10.31 -29.05
CA GLN A 209 0.63 10.42 -30.20
C GLN A 209 0.19 9.52 -31.37
N SER A 210 -0.26 8.29 -31.12
CA SER A 210 -0.74 7.39 -32.16
C SER A 210 -1.99 7.94 -32.89
N ARG A 211 -2.89 8.55 -32.14
CA ARG A 211 -4.10 9.19 -32.70
C ARG A 211 -3.81 10.49 -33.45
N GLY A 212 -2.76 11.22 -33.08
CA GLY A 212 -2.34 12.45 -33.79
C GLY A 212 -1.58 12.18 -35.10
N ALA A 213 -1.07 10.95 -35.27
CA ALA A 213 -0.38 10.54 -36.49
C ALA A 213 -1.36 10.08 -37.62
N ASP A 214 -2.60 9.73 -37.24
CA ASP A 214 -3.64 9.25 -38.15
C ASP A 214 -4.65 10.35 -38.57
N ALA A 215 -4.48 11.58 -38.12
CA ALA A 215 -5.32 12.76 -38.37
C ALA A 215 -4.62 13.80 -39.28
#